data_b760dc19b1bd75bc6a1e3d2fc088c24d
#
_entry.id   b760dc19b1bd75bc6a1e3d2fc088c24d
#
_cell.length_a   1.000
_cell.length_b   1.000
_cell.length_c   1.000
_cell.angle_alpha   90.00
_cell.angle_beta   90.00
_cell.angle_gamma   90.00
#
_symmetry.space_group_name_H-M   'P 1'
#
loop_
_entity.id
_entity.type
_entity.pdbx_description
1 polymer ?
#
loop_
_entity_poly.entity_id
_entity_poly.type
_entity_poly.pdbx_seq_one_letter_code
_entity_poly.pdbx_strand_id
1 'polypeptide(L)'
;PRSTLSSSSAASDVYKRQILENVCYRRDVMAVLNMVRQGVFGELEHCRCGYRHDLREVKFNPGVTFGEGARGEARWRTRHSIFRNGDLYPTHGAGPVATMLDINRGNRFVSLVSMSTKSNGLHDYIVNHPEGGEDHSNAGIEWKLGDVVTTIIKTAGEETILVTHDTNLPRPYSLNFSVQGTKGIADFDSHTRRIYVEGVSEPHSWEDMNDGWLERYDHPLWKRYGGYAEGTGHGGMDFFVVHAFVECVKRKVNPPLDAYDAAAWSAITPLSEQSIARGGEPMEFPDFTRGNWINRKPVFAMANEY
;
A
#
# COMPACT_ATOMS: atom_id res chain seq x y z
N PRO A 1 44.03 0.41 13.49
CA PRO A 1 43.51 -0.26 12.31
C PRO A 1 42.12 0.30 12.02
N ARG A 2 42.05 1.15 10.99
CA ARG A 2 40.76 1.64 10.51
C ARG A 2 40.08 0.48 9.80
N SER A 3 39.02 -0.06 10.38
CA SER A 3 38.22 -1.07 9.74
C SER A 3 37.63 -0.53 8.44
N THR A 4 37.81 -1.27 7.39
CA THR A 4 37.28 -1.01 6.05
C THR A 4 35.75 -1.11 6.04
N LEU A 5 35.08 -0.02 6.33
CA LEU A 5 33.63 0.15 6.13
C LEU A 5 33.25 0.34 4.66
N SER A 6 34.21 0.18 3.72
CA SER A 6 34.03 0.54 2.32
C SER A 6 33.27 -0.49 1.46
N SER A 7 33.21 -1.76 1.87
CA SER A 7 32.51 -2.79 1.07
C SER A 7 31.01 -2.91 1.40
N SER A 8 30.59 -2.57 2.62
CA SER A 8 29.17 -2.60 3.00
C SER A 8 28.40 -1.34 2.53
N SER A 9 29.08 -0.20 2.38
CA SER A 9 28.46 1.02 1.90
C SER A 9 28.01 0.92 0.44
N ALA A 10 28.78 0.26 -0.42
CA ALA A 10 28.41 0.06 -1.83
C ALA A 10 27.20 -0.88 -1.98
N ALA A 11 27.05 -1.87 -1.11
CA ALA A 11 25.90 -2.78 -1.10
C ALA A 11 24.65 -2.13 -0.47
N SER A 12 24.82 -1.05 0.30
CA SER A 12 23.75 -0.30 0.94
C SER A 12 23.50 1.06 0.30
N ASP A 13 24.07 1.32 -0.85
CA ASP A 13 23.90 2.57 -1.59
C ASP A 13 22.42 2.81 -1.89
N VAL A 14 21.87 3.88 -1.34
CA VAL A 14 20.49 4.28 -1.48
C VAL A 14 20.10 4.43 -2.97
N TYR A 15 21.04 4.80 -3.82
CA TYR A 15 20.84 4.97 -5.26
C TYR A 15 20.58 3.66 -6.02
N LYS A 16 20.84 2.50 -5.41
CA LYS A 16 20.68 1.18 -6.03
C LYS A 16 19.59 0.35 -5.39
N ARG A 17 18.86 0.91 -4.43
CA ARG A 17 17.75 0.23 -3.76
C ARG A 17 16.44 0.85 -4.15
N GLN A 18 15.49 0.01 -4.52
CA GLN A 18 14.10 0.43 -4.72
C GLN A 18 13.16 -0.51 -3.95
N ILE A 19 11.99 -0.03 -3.64
CA ILE A 19 10.88 -0.85 -3.21
C ILE A 19 10.15 -1.36 -4.46
N LEU A 20 9.83 -2.65 -4.46
CA LEU A 20 9.10 -3.31 -5.55
C LEU A 20 7.60 -3.35 -5.21
N GLU A 21 6.99 -2.16 -5.08
CA GLU A 21 5.56 -2.06 -4.79
C GLU A 21 4.76 -2.06 -6.10
N ASN A 22 4.23 -3.22 -6.45
CA ASN A 22 3.57 -3.45 -7.73
C ASN A 22 2.24 -2.71 -7.87
N VAL A 23 1.51 -2.46 -6.77
CA VAL A 23 0.22 -1.77 -6.82
C VAL A 23 0.35 -0.31 -7.28
N CYS A 24 1.53 0.32 -7.10
CA CYS A 24 1.81 1.62 -7.68
C CYS A 24 1.70 1.62 -9.22
N TYR A 25 1.89 0.47 -9.85
CA TYR A 25 1.82 0.30 -11.31
C TYR A 25 0.47 -0.26 -11.80
N ARG A 26 -0.52 -0.44 -10.94
CA ARG A 26 -1.84 -0.89 -11.36
C ARG A 26 -2.46 0.12 -12.33
N ARG A 27 -2.99 -0.35 -13.46
CA ARG A 27 -3.39 0.52 -14.59
C ARG A 27 -4.37 1.62 -14.18
N ASP A 28 -5.41 1.26 -13.46
CA ASP A 28 -6.42 2.20 -12.98
C ASP A 28 -5.85 3.20 -11.94
N VAL A 29 -4.96 2.73 -11.05
CA VAL A 29 -4.25 3.59 -10.09
C VAL A 29 -3.31 4.56 -10.81
N MET A 30 -2.57 4.10 -11.82
CA MET A 30 -1.71 4.97 -12.63
C MET A 30 -2.51 5.97 -13.48
N ALA A 31 -3.73 5.60 -13.92
CA ALA A 31 -4.61 6.55 -14.59
C ALA A 31 -5.06 7.66 -13.62
N VAL A 32 -5.41 7.32 -12.36
CA VAL A 32 -5.70 8.32 -11.34
C VAL A 32 -4.47 9.18 -11.03
N LEU A 33 -3.27 8.60 -10.93
CA LEU A 33 -2.03 9.38 -10.78
C LEU A 33 -1.85 10.38 -11.94
N ASN A 34 -2.09 9.94 -13.17
CA ASN A 34 -2.03 10.80 -14.35
C ASN A 34 -3.06 11.94 -14.29
N MET A 35 -4.28 11.67 -13.76
CA MET A 35 -5.29 12.70 -13.49
C MET A 35 -4.84 13.69 -12.44
N VAL A 36 -4.26 13.22 -11.33
CA VAL A 36 -3.67 14.07 -10.28
C VAL A 36 -2.60 14.98 -10.86
N ARG A 37 -1.67 14.44 -11.65
CA ARG A 37 -0.60 15.22 -12.30
C ARG A 37 -1.14 16.26 -13.30
N GLN A 38 -2.32 16.05 -13.87
CA GLN A 38 -3.00 17.02 -14.74
C GLN A 38 -3.93 17.98 -13.99
N GLY A 39 -3.99 17.90 -12.66
CA GLY A 39 -4.79 18.78 -11.82
C GLY A 39 -6.31 18.55 -11.92
N VAL A 40 -6.75 17.38 -12.39
CA VAL A 40 -8.18 17.04 -12.59
C VAL A 40 -8.96 17.14 -11.28
N PHE A 41 -8.37 16.73 -10.17
CA PHE A 41 -9.01 16.76 -8.85
C PHE A 41 -8.75 18.07 -8.06
N GLY A 42 -8.01 19.03 -8.64
CA GLY A 42 -7.59 20.24 -7.93
C GLY A 42 -6.50 19.94 -6.89
N GLU A 43 -6.52 20.66 -5.77
CA GLU A 43 -5.66 20.41 -4.62
C GLU A 43 -6.15 19.19 -3.85
N LEU A 44 -5.26 18.26 -3.53
CA LEU A 44 -5.65 17.04 -2.82
C LEU A 44 -5.81 17.32 -1.32
N GLU A 45 -6.88 16.78 -0.72
CA GLU A 45 -7.24 17.02 0.67
C GLU A 45 -7.26 15.73 1.50
N HIS A 46 -7.81 14.67 0.91
CA HIS A 46 -8.02 13.41 1.62
C HIS A 46 -7.82 12.21 0.72
N CYS A 47 -7.16 11.20 1.26
CA CYS A 47 -7.01 9.91 0.60
C CYS A 47 -7.45 8.77 1.51
N ARG A 48 -7.93 7.70 0.90
CA ARG A 48 -8.15 6.41 1.57
C ARG A 48 -7.35 5.34 0.86
N CYS A 49 -6.87 4.38 1.63
CA CYS A 49 -6.18 3.21 1.09
C CYS A 49 -6.19 2.07 2.10
N GLY A 50 -5.72 0.89 1.70
CA GLY A 50 -5.61 -0.22 2.62
C GLY A 50 -5.22 -1.52 1.95
N TYR A 51 -5.05 -2.53 2.77
CA TYR A 51 -4.94 -3.92 2.34
C TYR A 51 -6.07 -4.70 2.98
N ARG A 52 -7.19 -4.76 2.26
CA ARG A 52 -8.42 -5.43 2.67
C ARG A 52 -8.58 -6.70 1.85
N HIS A 53 -8.13 -7.80 2.39
CA HIS A 53 -8.03 -9.08 1.68
C HIS A 53 -8.28 -10.23 2.65
N ASP A 54 -9.24 -11.09 2.37
CA ASP A 54 -9.39 -12.32 3.12
C ASP A 54 -8.15 -13.21 2.95
N LEU A 55 -7.32 -13.26 3.97
CA LEU A 55 -6.09 -14.06 3.98
C LEU A 55 -6.19 -15.31 4.87
N ARG A 56 -7.38 -15.72 5.30
CA ARG A 56 -7.50 -16.86 6.21
C ARG A 56 -6.93 -18.13 5.60
N GLU A 57 -7.22 -18.44 4.34
CA GLU A 57 -6.64 -19.59 3.61
C GLU A 57 -5.14 -19.42 3.32
N VAL A 58 -4.62 -18.20 3.28
CA VAL A 58 -3.19 -17.92 3.15
C VAL A 58 -2.47 -18.07 4.49
N LYS A 59 -3.14 -17.71 5.58
CA LYS A 59 -2.62 -17.84 6.95
C LYS A 59 -2.65 -19.27 7.46
N PHE A 60 -3.56 -20.08 6.94
CA PHE A 60 -3.71 -21.49 7.27
C PHE A 60 -3.67 -22.33 6.01
N ASN A 61 -2.64 -23.17 5.85
CA ASN A 61 -2.50 -24.01 4.66
C ASN A 61 -1.57 -25.23 4.93
N PRO A 62 -2.07 -26.50 4.85
CA PRO A 62 -3.45 -26.89 4.59
C PRO A 62 -4.40 -26.68 5.79
N GLY A 63 -5.69 -26.58 5.51
CA GLY A 63 -6.75 -26.52 6.51
C GLY A 63 -6.56 -25.40 7.52
N VAL A 64 -6.34 -25.73 8.78
CA VAL A 64 -6.06 -24.79 9.88
C VAL A 64 -4.62 -24.87 10.38
N THR A 65 -3.71 -25.38 9.54
CA THR A 65 -2.28 -25.55 9.86
C THR A 65 -1.47 -24.30 9.54
N PHE A 66 -0.57 -23.91 10.45
CA PHE A 66 0.42 -22.84 10.22
C PHE A 66 1.77 -23.18 10.89
N GLY A 67 2.83 -22.46 10.53
CA GLY A 67 4.17 -22.68 11.08
C GLY A 67 4.88 -23.88 10.43
N GLU A 68 5.49 -24.72 11.25
CA GLU A 68 6.15 -25.94 10.79
C GLU A 68 5.14 -26.91 10.17
N GLY A 69 5.47 -27.47 9.01
CA GLY A 69 4.57 -28.35 8.25
C GLY A 69 3.56 -27.62 7.36
N ALA A 70 3.35 -26.32 7.55
CA ALA A 70 2.46 -25.54 6.70
C ALA A 70 3.08 -25.23 5.31
N ARG A 71 2.26 -24.78 4.37
CA ARG A 71 2.64 -24.41 3.00
C ARG A 71 2.58 -22.89 2.80
N GLY A 72 3.31 -22.41 1.80
CA GLY A 72 3.27 -20.99 1.41
C GLY A 72 3.54 -20.04 2.57
N GLU A 73 2.74 -19.00 2.66
CA GLU A 73 2.90 -17.95 3.67
C GLU A 73 2.40 -18.35 5.06
N ALA A 74 1.61 -19.38 5.20
CA ALA A 74 1.18 -19.93 6.49
C ALA A 74 2.39 -20.36 7.37
N ARG A 75 3.55 -20.59 6.77
CA ARG A 75 4.79 -20.88 7.50
C ARG A 75 5.25 -19.75 8.41
N TRP A 76 4.96 -18.51 8.05
CA TRP A 76 5.49 -17.33 8.76
C TRP A 76 4.43 -16.25 9.08
N ARG A 77 3.50 -15.99 8.15
CA ARG A 77 2.55 -14.86 8.24
C ARG A 77 1.66 -14.94 9.48
N THR A 78 1.16 -16.11 9.82
CA THR A 78 0.22 -16.34 10.93
C THR A 78 0.84 -16.01 12.28
N ARG A 79 2.15 -16.22 12.44
CA ARG A 79 2.86 -15.85 13.67
C ARG A 79 2.80 -14.34 13.95
N HIS A 80 2.79 -13.51 12.92
CA HIS A 80 2.63 -12.07 13.10
C HIS A 80 1.26 -11.76 13.73
N SER A 81 0.21 -12.45 13.35
CA SER A 81 -1.12 -12.25 13.93
C SER A 81 -1.22 -12.66 15.41
N ILE A 82 -0.35 -13.58 15.87
CA ILE A 82 -0.29 -13.98 17.29
C ILE A 82 0.40 -12.93 18.16
N PHE A 83 1.48 -12.33 17.63
CA PHE A 83 2.40 -11.52 18.49
C PHE A 83 2.32 -10.02 18.26
N ARG A 84 1.63 -9.57 17.19
CA ARG A 84 1.64 -8.17 16.76
C ARG A 84 0.22 -7.65 16.57
N ASN A 85 -0.01 -6.36 16.84
CA ASN A 85 -1.28 -5.69 16.63
C ASN A 85 -1.04 -4.32 15.98
N GLY A 86 -1.20 -4.23 14.67
CA GLY A 86 -0.96 -3.04 13.87
C GLY A 86 -1.29 -3.27 12.39
N ASP A 87 -1.06 -2.27 11.55
CA ASP A 87 -1.11 -2.44 10.11
C ASP A 87 0.13 -3.22 9.64
N LEU A 88 -0.04 -4.51 9.40
CA LEU A 88 1.07 -5.41 9.06
C LEU A 88 1.39 -5.45 7.56
N TYR A 89 0.62 -4.75 6.72
CA TYR A 89 0.83 -4.74 5.28
C TYR A 89 0.43 -3.39 4.63
N PRO A 90 1.05 -2.27 5.04
CA PRO A 90 0.60 -0.94 4.61
C PRO A 90 0.98 -0.58 3.18
N THR A 91 2.03 -1.18 2.60
CA THR A 91 2.66 -0.67 1.37
C THR A 91 1.76 -0.73 0.15
N HIS A 92 0.93 -1.77 0.02
CA HIS A 92 -0.01 -1.90 -1.11
C HIS A 92 -1.07 -0.79 -1.16
N GLY A 93 -1.49 -0.32 0.00
CA GLY A 93 -2.41 0.82 0.08
C GLY A 93 -1.69 2.16 0.05
N ALA A 94 -0.75 2.34 0.97
CA ALA A 94 -0.07 3.61 1.17
C ALA A 94 0.85 4.02 0.02
N GLY A 95 1.48 3.06 -0.68
CA GLY A 95 2.40 3.34 -1.79
C GLY A 95 1.77 4.18 -2.90
N PRO A 96 0.66 3.74 -3.52
CA PRO A 96 -0.05 4.53 -4.52
C PRO A 96 -0.41 5.94 -4.07
N VAL A 97 -0.99 6.07 -2.89
CA VAL A 97 -1.40 7.38 -2.32
C VAL A 97 -0.18 8.25 -2.05
N ALA A 98 0.89 7.68 -1.50
CA ALA A 98 2.13 8.40 -1.24
C ALA A 98 2.78 8.98 -2.52
N THR A 99 2.66 8.27 -3.66
CA THR A 99 3.15 8.80 -4.94
C THR A 99 2.30 9.96 -5.47
N MET A 100 1.01 9.99 -5.17
CA MET A 100 0.08 11.06 -5.56
C MET A 100 0.25 12.31 -4.72
N LEU A 101 0.60 12.15 -3.44
CA LEU A 101 0.86 13.23 -2.48
C LEU A 101 2.35 13.64 -2.44
N ASP A 102 3.17 13.15 -3.34
CA ASP A 102 4.61 13.43 -3.42
C ASP A 102 5.36 13.22 -2.09
N ILE A 103 5.01 12.20 -1.33
CA ILE A 103 5.67 11.86 -0.07
C ILE A 103 7.17 11.62 -0.31
N ASN A 104 8.01 12.21 0.54
CA ASN A 104 9.46 12.32 0.41
C ASN A 104 9.95 13.22 -0.74
N ARG A 105 9.06 13.95 -1.45
CA ARG A 105 9.37 14.79 -2.63
C ARG A 105 8.50 16.04 -2.65
N GLY A 106 8.67 16.91 -1.67
CA GLY A 106 7.87 18.10 -1.42
C GLY A 106 6.89 17.95 -0.27
N ASN A 107 6.60 16.73 0.14
CA ASN A 107 5.70 16.39 1.23
C ASN A 107 6.27 15.22 2.06
N ARG A 108 5.72 14.93 3.24
CA ARG A 108 6.10 13.78 4.08
C ARG A 108 4.97 13.36 5.02
N PHE A 109 5.00 12.13 5.50
CA PHE A 109 4.19 11.74 6.66
C PHE A 109 4.72 12.43 7.92
N VAL A 110 3.82 12.99 8.72
CA VAL A 110 4.15 13.71 9.97
C VAL A 110 3.81 12.87 11.18
N SER A 111 2.58 12.43 11.29
CA SER A 111 2.12 11.63 12.42
C SER A 111 1.00 10.68 12.01
N LEU A 112 0.79 9.65 12.82
CA LEU A 112 -0.37 8.77 12.70
C LEU A 112 -1.03 8.49 14.05
N VAL A 113 -2.30 8.12 13.97
CA VAL A 113 -3.08 7.51 15.05
C VAL A 113 -3.68 6.21 14.55
N SER A 114 -3.62 5.15 15.36
CA SER A 114 -4.16 3.84 14.98
C SER A 114 -5.02 3.24 16.08
N MET A 115 -6.09 2.57 15.65
CA MET A 115 -6.98 1.80 16.51
C MET A 115 -7.18 0.42 15.87
N SER A 116 -7.38 -0.60 16.71
CA SER A 116 -7.73 -1.95 16.25
C SER A 116 -9.03 -2.42 16.88
N THR A 117 -9.72 -3.29 16.16
CA THR A 117 -10.89 -4.01 16.69
C THR A 117 -10.45 -5.16 17.59
N LYS A 118 -11.41 -5.85 18.20
CA LYS A 118 -11.18 -7.17 18.79
C LYS A 118 -10.70 -8.17 17.73
N SER A 119 -10.18 -9.32 18.18
CA SER A 119 -9.57 -10.35 17.36
C SER A 119 -10.41 -11.64 17.46
N ASN A 120 -11.33 -11.85 16.55
CA ASN A 120 -12.24 -13.02 16.52
C ASN A 120 -12.12 -13.83 15.24
N GLY A 121 -11.79 -13.19 14.10
CA GLY A 121 -11.93 -13.79 12.78
C GLY A 121 -11.09 -15.04 12.56
N LEU A 122 -9.86 -15.10 13.10
CA LEU A 122 -9.02 -16.30 12.95
C LEU A 122 -9.47 -17.43 13.87
N HIS A 123 -9.96 -17.13 15.08
CA HIS A 123 -10.56 -18.13 15.95
C HIS A 123 -11.82 -18.72 15.33
N ASP A 124 -12.73 -17.86 14.85
CA ASP A 124 -13.96 -18.27 14.18
C ASP A 124 -13.68 -19.16 12.95
N TYR A 125 -12.67 -18.81 12.17
CA TYR A 125 -12.25 -19.62 11.03
C TYR A 125 -11.80 -21.02 11.45
N ILE A 126 -11.01 -21.14 12.53
CA ILE A 126 -10.50 -22.42 13.02
C ILE A 126 -11.64 -23.30 13.52
N VAL A 127 -12.52 -22.76 14.37
CA VAL A 127 -13.58 -23.59 14.99
C VAL A 127 -14.64 -24.03 13.99
N ASN A 128 -14.88 -23.26 12.95
CA ASN A 128 -15.87 -23.58 11.91
C ASN A 128 -15.29 -24.29 10.67
N HIS A 129 -13.96 -24.47 10.60
CA HIS A 129 -13.32 -25.15 9.47
C HIS A 129 -13.53 -26.68 9.56
N PRO A 130 -13.75 -27.39 8.44
CA PRO A 130 -13.94 -28.87 8.46
C PRO A 130 -12.77 -29.66 9.08
N GLU A 131 -11.55 -29.14 8.98
CA GLU A 131 -10.34 -29.72 9.59
C GLU A 131 -9.98 -29.06 10.94
N GLY A 132 -10.88 -28.25 11.51
CA GLY A 132 -10.71 -27.53 12.77
C GLY A 132 -11.64 -28.07 13.86
N GLY A 133 -12.30 -27.17 14.57
CA GLY A 133 -13.23 -27.44 15.67
C GLY A 133 -12.79 -26.78 16.97
N GLU A 134 -13.70 -26.74 17.96
CA GLU A 134 -13.43 -26.15 19.28
C GLU A 134 -12.30 -26.89 20.03
N ASP A 135 -12.17 -28.20 19.83
CA ASP A 135 -11.15 -29.04 20.46
C ASP A 135 -9.79 -29.01 19.70
N HIS A 136 -9.69 -28.31 18.57
CA HIS A 136 -8.46 -28.23 17.81
C HIS A 136 -7.42 -27.39 18.58
N SER A 137 -6.16 -27.84 18.59
CA SER A 137 -5.07 -27.21 19.35
C SER A 137 -4.89 -25.70 19.03
N ASN A 138 -5.20 -25.28 17.80
CA ASN A 138 -5.11 -23.88 17.39
C ASN A 138 -6.32 -23.03 17.81
N ALA A 139 -7.44 -23.64 18.24
CA ALA A 139 -8.62 -22.91 18.72
C ALA A 139 -8.34 -22.13 20.02
N GLY A 140 -7.45 -22.66 20.88
CA GLY A 140 -7.04 -22.02 22.12
C GLY A 140 -6.01 -20.88 21.97
N ILE A 141 -5.62 -20.50 20.75
CA ILE A 141 -4.64 -19.44 20.53
C ILE A 141 -5.26 -18.06 20.76
N GLU A 142 -4.59 -17.26 21.59
CA GLU A 142 -4.90 -15.84 21.78
C GLU A 142 -4.29 -15.01 20.65
N TRP A 143 -5.13 -14.47 19.79
CA TRP A 143 -4.71 -13.64 18.66
C TRP A 143 -4.59 -12.18 19.08
N LYS A 144 -3.45 -11.55 18.88
CA LYS A 144 -3.24 -10.13 19.21
C LYS A 144 -3.68 -9.19 18.09
N LEU A 145 -3.52 -9.60 16.84
CA LEU A 145 -3.90 -8.76 15.70
C LEU A 145 -5.40 -8.55 15.68
N GLY A 146 -5.87 -7.33 15.92
CA GLY A 146 -7.26 -6.97 15.71
C GLY A 146 -7.71 -7.28 14.28
N ASP A 147 -8.95 -7.67 14.10
CA ASP A 147 -9.45 -8.10 12.78
C ASP A 147 -9.39 -6.99 11.76
N VAL A 148 -9.67 -5.75 12.21
CA VAL A 148 -9.49 -4.54 11.40
C VAL A 148 -8.64 -3.53 12.17
N VAL A 149 -7.59 -3.04 11.53
CA VAL A 149 -6.78 -1.92 12.02
C VAL A 149 -7.05 -0.70 11.14
N THR A 150 -7.39 0.41 11.77
CA THR A 150 -7.66 1.70 11.12
C THR A 150 -6.62 2.71 11.57
N THR A 151 -5.95 3.31 10.62
CA THR A 151 -4.87 4.30 10.85
C THR A 151 -5.20 5.59 10.11
N ILE A 152 -5.08 6.72 10.78
CA ILE A 152 -5.14 8.04 10.15
C ILE A 152 -3.75 8.64 10.16
N ILE A 153 -3.25 9.05 9.00
CA ILE A 153 -1.95 9.70 8.83
C ILE A 153 -2.18 11.17 8.47
N LYS A 154 -1.42 12.06 9.09
CA LYS A 154 -1.30 13.47 8.74
C LYS A 154 -0.02 13.70 7.94
N THR A 155 -0.09 14.49 6.89
CA THR A 155 1.07 14.88 6.07
C THR A 155 1.55 16.30 6.37
N ALA A 156 2.71 16.68 5.85
CA ALA A 156 3.23 18.04 5.97
C ALA A 156 2.47 19.06 5.10
N GLY A 157 1.87 18.59 4.00
CA GLY A 157 0.96 19.39 3.16
C GLY A 157 -0.45 19.51 3.75
N GLU A 158 -0.67 19.00 4.97
CA GLU A 158 -1.92 19.02 5.72
C GLU A 158 -3.00 18.04 5.23
N GLU A 159 -2.77 17.24 4.19
CA GLU A 159 -3.67 16.17 3.77
C GLU A 159 -3.79 15.09 4.84
N THR A 160 -4.89 14.36 4.81
CA THR A 160 -5.13 13.19 5.66
C THR A 160 -5.24 11.92 4.84
N ILE A 161 -4.73 10.81 5.37
CA ILE A 161 -4.80 9.50 4.74
C ILE A 161 -5.43 8.51 5.71
N LEU A 162 -6.52 7.89 5.33
CA LEU A 162 -7.14 6.79 6.08
C LEU A 162 -6.65 5.45 5.53
N VAL A 163 -5.87 4.72 6.33
CA VAL A 163 -5.34 3.39 5.96
C VAL A 163 -6.11 2.31 6.72
N THR A 164 -6.51 1.25 6.02
CA THR A 164 -7.22 0.12 6.62
C THR A 164 -6.52 -1.20 6.33
N HIS A 165 -6.15 -1.93 7.36
CA HIS A 165 -5.68 -3.32 7.28
C HIS A 165 -6.78 -4.27 7.77
N ASP A 166 -7.20 -5.20 6.91
CA ASP A 166 -8.27 -6.17 7.16
C ASP A 166 -7.94 -7.47 6.45
N THR A 167 -7.42 -8.45 7.21
CA THR A 167 -6.89 -9.71 6.65
C THR A 167 -7.38 -10.96 7.37
N ASN A 168 -8.28 -10.81 8.35
CA ASN A 168 -8.77 -11.88 9.21
C ASN A 168 -10.25 -12.20 8.99
N LEU A 169 -10.96 -11.38 8.22
CA LEU A 169 -12.41 -11.49 8.02
C LEU A 169 -12.75 -11.87 6.59
N PRO A 170 -13.92 -12.52 6.36
CA PRO A 170 -14.39 -12.86 5.02
C PRO A 170 -14.76 -11.61 4.24
N ARG A 171 -14.14 -11.41 3.08
CA ARG A 171 -14.42 -10.29 2.21
C ARG A 171 -13.82 -10.44 0.81
N PRO A 172 -14.37 -9.79 -0.22
CA PRO A 172 -13.65 -9.55 -1.48
C PRO A 172 -12.43 -8.66 -1.28
N TYR A 173 -11.41 -8.84 -2.13
CA TYR A 173 -10.23 -7.97 -2.15
C TYR A 173 -10.58 -6.53 -2.47
N SER A 174 -9.99 -5.59 -1.73
CA SER A 174 -10.10 -4.15 -1.99
C SER A 174 -8.88 -3.41 -1.47
N LEU A 175 -8.39 -2.46 -2.26
CA LEU A 175 -7.41 -1.47 -1.81
C LEU A 175 -8.05 -0.35 -0.98
N ASN A 176 -9.39 -0.28 -0.89
CA ASN A 176 -10.09 0.85 -0.29
C ASN A 176 -9.57 2.21 -0.81
N PHE A 177 -9.22 2.24 -2.09
CA PHE A 177 -8.50 3.35 -2.69
C PHE A 177 -9.43 4.52 -2.98
N SER A 178 -9.09 5.71 -2.48
CA SER A 178 -9.78 6.94 -2.84
C SER A 178 -8.80 8.11 -2.78
N VAL A 179 -8.95 9.02 -3.74
CA VAL A 179 -8.22 10.28 -3.80
C VAL A 179 -9.24 11.40 -4.02
N GLN A 180 -9.32 12.33 -3.09
CA GLN A 180 -10.25 13.46 -3.11
C GLN A 180 -9.50 14.78 -3.03
N GLY A 181 -9.89 15.69 -3.87
CA GLY A 181 -9.39 17.06 -3.88
C GLY A 181 -10.51 18.06 -4.04
N THR A 182 -10.15 19.32 -4.23
CA THR A 182 -11.09 20.46 -4.27
C THR A 182 -12.01 20.46 -5.49
N LYS A 183 -11.74 19.64 -6.53
CA LYS A 183 -12.52 19.60 -7.77
C LYS A 183 -13.05 18.22 -8.15
N GLY A 184 -12.81 17.21 -7.33
CA GLY A 184 -13.31 15.87 -7.65
C GLY A 184 -12.74 14.78 -6.78
N ILE A 185 -13.16 13.55 -7.08
CA ILE A 185 -12.80 12.36 -6.33
C ILE A 185 -12.76 11.13 -7.26
N ALA A 186 -11.76 10.28 -7.07
CA ALA A 186 -11.77 8.89 -7.52
C ALA A 186 -11.97 7.98 -6.30
N ASP A 187 -12.86 6.99 -6.41
CA ASP A 187 -13.23 6.09 -5.32
C ASP A 187 -13.35 4.66 -5.82
N PHE A 188 -12.45 3.79 -5.38
CA PHE A 188 -12.37 2.40 -5.81
C PHE A 188 -12.59 1.45 -4.62
N ASP A 189 -13.55 0.57 -4.77
CA ASP A 189 -13.71 -0.57 -3.87
C ASP A 189 -13.85 -1.85 -4.70
N SER A 190 -13.53 -3.00 -4.16
CA SER A 190 -13.58 -4.34 -4.78
C SER A 190 -13.75 -4.38 -6.31
N HIS A 191 -14.97 -4.14 -6.80
CA HIS A 191 -15.34 -4.18 -8.22
C HIS A 191 -15.79 -2.85 -8.78
N THR A 192 -15.96 -1.82 -7.95
CA THR A 192 -16.40 -0.48 -8.38
C THR A 192 -15.22 0.46 -8.54
N ARG A 193 -15.23 1.24 -9.61
CA ARG A 193 -14.27 2.30 -9.90
C ARG A 193 -15.05 3.53 -10.28
N ARG A 194 -15.33 4.36 -9.29
CA ARG A 194 -16.19 5.52 -9.44
C ARG A 194 -15.36 6.79 -9.49
N ILE A 195 -15.82 7.74 -10.27
CA ILE A 195 -15.20 9.04 -10.40
C ILE A 195 -16.28 10.13 -10.42
N TYR A 196 -15.93 11.27 -9.87
CA TYR A 196 -16.69 12.51 -9.98
C TYR A 196 -15.74 13.68 -10.18
N VAL A 197 -16.00 14.51 -11.16
CA VAL A 197 -15.22 15.74 -11.44
C VAL A 197 -16.19 16.89 -11.61
N GLU A 198 -16.07 17.91 -10.78
CA GLU A 198 -16.92 19.11 -10.80
C GLU A 198 -16.88 19.79 -12.17
N GLY A 199 -18.06 20.13 -12.70
CA GLY A 199 -18.21 20.76 -14.01
C GLY A 199 -18.03 19.85 -15.20
N VAL A 200 -17.74 18.55 -14.98
CA VAL A 200 -17.65 17.52 -16.02
C VAL A 200 -18.69 16.44 -15.80
N SER A 201 -18.72 15.87 -14.59
CA SER A 201 -19.72 14.86 -14.22
C SER A 201 -21.08 15.52 -13.91
N GLU A 202 -22.17 14.80 -14.11
CA GLU A 202 -23.50 15.23 -13.68
C GLU A 202 -23.51 15.48 -12.17
N PRO A 203 -24.10 16.59 -11.69
CA PRO A 203 -24.09 16.94 -10.28
C PRO A 203 -24.60 15.81 -9.38
N HIS A 204 -23.83 15.50 -8.33
CA HIS A 204 -24.11 14.46 -7.34
C HIS A 204 -24.20 13.03 -7.88
N SER A 205 -23.68 12.77 -9.09
CA SER A 205 -23.73 11.47 -9.72
C SER A 205 -22.34 10.89 -9.94
N TRP A 206 -22.16 9.61 -9.59
CA TRP A 206 -20.95 8.88 -9.88
C TRP A 206 -20.94 8.42 -11.34
N GLU A 207 -19.77 8.53 -11.95
CA GLU A 207 -19.48 7.87 -13.23
C GLU A 207 -18.60 6.63 -12.99
N ASP A 208 -18.70 5.63 -13.88
CA ASP A 208 -17.75 4.50 -13.87
C ASP A 208 -16.48 4.93 -14.60
N MET A 209 -15.33 4.61 -14.04
CA MET A 209 -14.04 4.94 -14.64
C MET A 209 -13.86 4.27 -16.02
N ASN A 210 -14.53 3.14 -16.26
CA ASN A 210 -14.48 2.44 -17.55
C ASN A 210 -15.30 3.15 -18.65
N ASP A 211 -16.15 4.11 -18.31
CA ASP A 211 -16.94 4.89 -19.28
C ASP A 211 -16.12 6.00 -19.96
N GLY A 212 -14.91 5.62 -20.40
CA GLY A 212 -14.00 6.48 -21.17
C GLY A 212 -12.94 7.21 -20.33
N TRP A 213 -13.09 7.28 -19.01
CA TRP A 213 -12.10 7.95 -18.16
C TRP A 213 -10.75 7.22 -18.17
N LEU A 214 -10.77 5.89 -18.08
CA LEU A 214 -9.55 5.08 -18.11
C LEU A 214 -8.83 5.25 -19.45
N GLU A 215 -9.54 5.22 -20.57
CA GLU A 215 -8.94 5.40 -21.90
C GLU A 215 -8.32 6.80 -22.05
N ARG A 216 -9.07 7.83 -21.66
CA ARG A 216 -8.65 9.24 -21.74
C ARG A 216 -7.40 9.53 -20.91
N TYR A 217 -7.34 8.99 -19.71
CA TYR A 217 -6.26 9.25 -18.76
C TYR A 217 -5.29 8.08 -18.56
N ASP A 218 -5.37 7.04 -19.40
CA ASP A 218 -4.45 5.92 -19.34
C ASP A 218 -3.00 6.42 -19.35
N HIS A 219 -2.22 5.88 -18.41
CA HIS A 219 -0.88 6.40 -18.20
C HIS A 219 0.03 6.09 -19.41
N PRO A 220 0.91 7.02 -19.83
CA PRO A 220 1.82 6.80 -20.96
C PRO A 220 2.67 5.53 -20.86
N LEU A 221 3.09 5.10 -19.65
CA LEU A 221 3.76 3.83 -19.46
C LEU A 221 2.90 2.63 -19.84
N TRP A 222 1.61 2.62 -19.48
CA TRP A 222 0.68 1.57 -19.86
C TRP A 222 0.39 1.58 -21.36
N LYS A 223 0.23 2.75 -21.96
CA LYS A 223 0.09 2.88 -23.43
C LYS A 223 1.31 2.32 -24.16
N ARG A 224 2.51 2.53 -23.62
CA ARG A 224 3.77 2.08 -24.22
C ARG A 224 4.07 0.60 -24.02
N TYR A 225 3.85 0.09 -22.80
CA TYR A 225 4.34 -1.22 -22.38
C TYR A 225 3.23 -2.22 -22.02
N GLY A 226 1.96 -1.81 -22.04
CA GLY A 226 0.84 -2.67 -21.64
C GLY A 226 0.78 -4.01 -22.39
N GLY A 227 1.10 -4.01 -23.67
CA GLY A 227 1.17 -5.25 -24.46
C GLY A 227 2.25 -6.24 -23.99
N TYR A 228 3.36 -5.75 -23.41
CA TYR A 228 4.39 -6.61 -22.81
C TYR A 228 4.02 -7.08 -21.40
N ALA A 229 3.19 -6.32 -20.73
CA ALA A 229 2.72 -6.64 -19.37
C ALA A 229 1.60 -7.69 -19.37
N GLU A 230 0.90 -7.83 -20.48
CA GLU A 230 -0.20 -8.80 -20.63
C GLU A 230 0.28 -10.23 -20.34
N GLY A 231 -0.48 -10.96 -19.53
CA GLY A 231 -0.14 -12.33 -19.12
C GLY A 231 0.95 -12.47 -18.06
N THR A 232 1.57 -11.36 -17.62
CA THR A 232 2.50 -11.38 -16.48
C THR A 232 1.74 -11.30 -15.14
N GLY A 233 2.46 -11.52 -14.02
CA GLY A 233 1.84 -11.58 -12.70
C GLY A 233 1.04 -10.34 -12.30
N HIS A 234 0.02 -10.55 -11.45
CA HIS A 234 -0.84 -9.51 -10.86
C HIS A 234 -1.45 -8.54 -11.89
N GLY A 235 -1.96 -9.06 -13.00
CA GLY A 235 -2.59 -8.23 -14.03
C GLY A 235 -1.62 -7.29 -14.77
N GLY A 236 -0.35 -7.68 -14.86
CA GLY A 236 0.69 -6.91 -15.56
C GLY A 236 1.57 -6.04 -14.66
N MET A 237 1.18 -5.81 -13.41
CA MET A 237 1.92 -4.93 -12.49
C MET A 237 3.37 -5.39 -12.27
N ASP A 238 3.61 -6.69 -12.18
CA ASP A 238 4.93 -7.26 -11.90
C ASP A 238 5.93 -7.00 -13.03
N PHE A 239 5.44 -6.93 -14.28
CA PHE A 239 6.28 -6.51 -15.40
C PHE A 239 6.86 -5.10 -15.17
N PHE A 240 6.02 -4.13 -14.83
CA PHE A 240 6.43 -2.74 -14.66
C PHE A 240 7.46 -2.59 -13.52
N VAL A 241 7.25 -3.28 -12.42
CA VAL A 241 8.17 -3.27 -11.27
C VAL A 241 9.57 -3.72 -11.69
N VAL A 242 9.66 -4.88 -12.34
CA VAL A 242 10.95 -5.45 -12.77
C VAL A 242 11.56 -4.63 -13.91
N HIS A 243 10.75 -4.20 -14.86
CA HIS A 243 11.20 -3.40 -16.01
C HIS A 243 11.75 -2.04 -15.55
N ALA A 244 11.08 -1.37 -14.60
CA ALA A 244 11.58 -0.13 -14.00
C ALA A 244 12.97 -0.29 -13.39
N PHE A 245 13.18 -1.37 -12.63
CA PHE A 245 14.49 -1.67 -12.05
C PHE A 245 15.56 -1.87 -13.15
N VAL A 246 15.27 -2.70 -14.15
CA VAL A 246 16.20 -2.97 -15.25
C VAL A 246 16.57 -1.70 -16.02
N GLU A 247 15.58 -0.86 -16.35
CA GLU A 247 15.81 0.39 -17.06
C GLU A 247 16.63 1.39 -16.23
N CYS A 248 16.37 1.50 -14.93
CA CYS A 248 17.18 2.35 -14.04
C CYS A 248 18.64 1.90 -13.99
N VAL A 249 18.88 0.59 -13.92
CA VAL A 249 20.26 0.04 -13.95
C VAL A 249 20.95 0.32 -15.27
N LYS A 250 20.27 0.07 -16.41
CA LYS A 250 20.81 0.33 -17.77
C LYS A 250 21.12 1.80 -17.98
N ARG A 251 20.26 2.69 -17.55
CA ARG A 251 20.37 4.14 -17.73
C ARG A 251 21.21 4.82 -16.65
N LYS A 252 21.61 4.08 -15.59
CA LYS A 252 22.36 4.58 -14.44
C LYS A 252 21.67 5.76 -13.74
N VAL A 253 20.34 5.70 -13.63
CA VAL A 253 19.50 6.68 -12.92
C VAL A 253 18.98 6.11 -11.61
N ASN A 254 18.50 6.98 -10.73
CA ASN A 254 17.86 6.56 -9.49
C ASN A 254 16.55 5.84 -9.76
N PRO A 255 16.18 4.85 -8.94
CA PRO A 255 14.90 4.19 -9.06
C PRO A 255 13.75 5.17 -8.75
N PRO A 256 12.59 5.01 -9.41
CA PRO A 256 11.43 5.88 -9.20
C PRO A 256 10.83 5.76 -7.79
N LEU A 257 10.93 4.58 -7.20
CA LEU A 257 10.54 4.28 -5.81
C LEU A 257 11.78 3.82 -5.06
N ASP A 258 12.28 4.62 -4.16
CA ASP A 258 13.59 4.41 -3.53
C ASP A 258 13.52 3.92 -2.07
N ALA A 259 14.66 3.86 -1.40
CA ALA A 259 14.76 3.39 -0.03
C ALA A 259 14.05 4.32 0.99
N TYR A 260 13.91 5.60 0.69
CA TYR A 260 13.16 6.53 1.54
C TYR A 260 11.66 6.24 1.48
N ASP A 261 11.14 5.88 0.30
CA ASP A 261 9.76 5.45 0.13
C ASP A 261 9.52 4.14 0.90
N ALA A 262 10.42 3.18 0.74
CA ALA A 262 10.37 1.92 1.48
C ALA A 262 10.35 2.16 2.99
N ALA A 263 11.22 3.03 3.51
CA ALA A 263 11.30 3.33 4.93
C ALA A 263 10.04 4.03 5.46
N ALA A 264 9.55 5.05 4.76
CA ALA A 264 8.37 5.81 5.16
C ALA A 264 7.10 4.93 5.17
N TRP A 265 6.88 4.14 4.11
CA TRP A 265 5.69 3.29 4.01
C TRP A 265 5.73 2.12 5.01
N SER A 266 6.91 1.50 5.19
CA SER A 266 7.07 0.41 6.16
C SER A 266 7.00 0.89 7.62
N ALA A 267 7.33 2.16 7.91
CA ALA A 267 7.24 2.71 9.25
C ALA A 267 5.80 2.80 9.78
N ILE A 268 4.79 2.76 8.91
CA ILE A 268 3.38 2.69 9.31
C ILE A 268 3.16 1.48 10.24
N THR A 269 3.77 0.32 9.93
CA THR A 269 3.62 -0.88 10.76
C THR A 269 4.05 -0.67 12.21
N PRO A 270 5.32 -0.38 12.55
CA PRO A 270 5.72 -0.24 13.94
C PRO A 270 5.10 0.99 14.64
N LEU A 271 4.77 2.05 13.91
CA LEU A 271 4.11 3.23 14.49
C LEU A 271 2.64 2.94 14.80
N SER A 272 1.93 2.19 13.94
CA SER A 272 0.56 1.76 14.23
C SER A 272 0.50 0.83 15.45
N GLU A 273 1.45 -0.10 15.58
CA GLU A 273 1.57 -0.96 16.77
C GLU A 273 1.79 -0.14 18.05
N GLN A 274 2.66 0.85 18.01
CA GLN A 274 2.91 1.72 19.15
C GLN A 274 1.68 2.57 19.51
N SER A 275 1.00 3.14 18.51
CA SER A 275 -0.22 3.92 18.72
C SER A 275 -1.30 3.09 19.40
N ILE A 276 -1.58 1.88 18.87
CA ILE A 276 -2.57 0.96 19.45
C ILE A 276 -2.19 0.58 20.88
N ALA A 277 -0.93 0.22 21.13
CA ALA A 277 -0.45 -0.17 22.46
C ALA A 277 -0.57 0.96 23.50
N ARG A 278 -0.64 2.21 23.05
CA ARG A 278 -0.80 3.40 23.89
C ARG A 278 -2.24 3.98 23.85
N GLY A 279 -3.21 3.19 23.40
CA GLY A 279 -4.62 3.61 23.40
C GLY A 279 -4.99 4.64 22.35
N GLY A 280 -4.25 4.70 21.24
CA GLY A 280 -4.51 5.63 20.14
C GLY A 280 -3.73 6.95 20.27
N GLU A 281 -2.61 6.97 20.98
CA GLU A 281 -1.75 8.15 21.02
C GLU A 281 -1.17 8.44 19.62
N PRO A 282 -1.01 9.73 19.24
CA PRO A 282 -0.32 10.11 18.03
C PRO A 282 1.17 9.69 18.07
N MET A 283 1.62 9.03 16.99
CA MET A 283 3.02 8.66 16.78
C MET A 283 3.62 9.51 15.67
N GLU A 284 4.77 10.13 15.94
CA GLU A 284 5.50 10.90 14.93
C GLU A 284 6.26 10.01 13.97
N PHE A 285 6.23 10.36 12.68
CA PHE A 285 7.06 9.71 11.68
C PHE A 285 8.49 10.26 11.72
N PRO A 286 9.51 9.39 11.75
CA PRO A 286 10.89 9.81 11.51
C PRO A 286 11.04 10.43 10.12
N ASP A 287 11.79 11.53 10.02
CA ASP A 287 12.20 12.04 8.72
C ASP A 287 13.42 11.27 8.22
N PHE A 288 13.18 10.24 7.43
CA PHE A 288 14.24 9.40 6.84
C PHE A 288 15.12 10.16 5.86
N THR A 289 14.62 11.26 5.29
CA THR A 289 15.36 12.10 4.32
C THR A 289 16.24 13.16 4.98
N ARG A 290 16.10 13.34 6.31
CA ARG A 290 16.82 14.36 7.09
C ARG A 290 16.64 15.78 6.53
N GLY A 291 15.40 16.15 6.23
CA GLY A 291 15.04 17.45 5.68
C GLY A 291 15.12 17.55 4.15
N ASN A 292 15.74 16.57 3.48
CA ASN A 292 15.90 16.65 2.02
C ASN A 292 14.59 16.50 1.24
N TRP A 293 13.52 15.98 1.86
CA TRP A 293 12.20 15.85 1.21
C TRP A 293 11.72 17.18 0.62
N ILE A 294 12.07 18.32 1.21
CA ILE A 294 11.68 19.66 0.73
C ILE A 294 12.18 19.94 -0.68
N ASN A 295 13.42 19.51 -0.99
CA ASN A 295 14.09 19.83 -2.25
C ASN A 295 14.03 18.71 -3.30
N ARG A 296 13.60 17.52 -2.89
CA ARG A 296 13.47 16.39 -3.81
C ARG A 296 12.28 16.62 -4.74
N LYS A 297 12.42 16.15 -5.97
CA LYS A 297 11.37 16.28 -6.99
C LYS A 297 10.69 14.94 -7.23
N PRO A 298 9.41 14.93 -7.57
CA PRO A 298 8.72 13.74 -8.04
C PRO A 298 9.47 13.14 -9.24
N VAL A 299 9.58 11.81 -9.24
CA VAL A 299 10.25 11.06 -10.33
C VAL A 299 9.40 9.88 -10.80
N PHE A 300 8.53 9.35 -9.93
CA PHE A 300 7.69 8.20 -10.26
C PHE A 300 6.64 8.57 -11.31
N ALA A 301 6.66 7.85 -12.42
CA ALA A 301 5.63 7.92 -13.45
C ALA A 301 5.32 9.36 -13.94
N MET A 302 6.36 10.18 -14.15
CA MET A 302 6.21 11.55 -14.61
C MET A 302 5.96 11.66 -16.12
N ALA A 303 6.32 10.62 -16.88
CA ALA A 303 6.21 10.58 -18.33
C ALA A 303 6.08 9.12 -18.82
N ASN A 304 6.42 8.88 -20.09
CA ASN A 304 6.46 7.54 -20.69
C ASN A 304 7.74 6.74 -20.38
N GLU A 305 8.53 7.23 -19.45
CA GLU A 305 9.74 6.59 -18.91
C GLU A 305 9.69 6.52 -17.38
N TYR A 306 10.48 5.59 -16.80
CA TYR A 306 10.62 5.45 -15.36
C TYR A 306 11.54 6.50 -14.78
#